data_dee3d0781cc7c821f0211d01ddf6bf49
#
_entry.id   dee3d0781cc7c821f0211d01ddf6bf49
#
_cell.length_a   1.000
_cell.length_b   1.000
_cell.length_c   1.000
_cell.angle_alpha   90.00
_cell.angle_beta   90.00
_cell.angle_gamma   90.00
#
_symmetry.space_group_name_H-M   'P 1'
#
loop_
_entity.id
_entity.type
_entity.pdbx_description
1 polymer ?
#
loop_
_entity_poly.entity_id
_entity_poly.type
_entity_poly.pdbx_seq_one_letter_code
_entity_poly.pdbx_strand_id
1 'polypeptide(L)'
;MWLSVVAVSVGAVIGANLRWALSLWLNASYHAVPWGTLVANLSGGWLVGLLIGFFTQSNALAPEWRLFAITGLCGALTTFSTFSLEMFGALQEGKWAMALTGIIAHVVGSILMTALGFYTFSLIKG
;
A
#
# COMPACT_ATOMS: atom_id res chain seq x y z
N MET A 1 -2.73 10.82 23.30
CA MET A 1 -2.15 11.54 22.13
C MET A 1 -0.75 11.07 21.76
N TRP A 2 0.18 11.06 22.69
CA TRP A 2 1.55 10.66 22.39
C TRP A 2 1.67 9.16 22.01
N LEU A 3 0.85 8.27 22.60
CA LEU A 3 0.78 6.86 22.22
C LEU A 3 0.33 6.68 20.76
N SER A 4 -0.59 7.53 20.32
CA SER A 4 -1.03 7.53 18.93
C SER A 4 0.12 7.91 17.98
N VAL A 5 0.91 8.91 18.35
CA VAL A 5 2.10 9.31 17.57
C VAL A 5 3.12 8.18 17.51
N VAL A 6 3.38 7.51 18.64
CA VAL A 6 4.29 6.36 18.69
C VAL A 6 3.79 5.22 17.80
N ALA A 7 2.49 4.90 17.90
CA ALA A 7 1.88 3.82 17.10
C ALA A 7 2.04 4.08 15.60
N VAL A 8 1.67 5.28 15.14
CA VAL A 8 1.83 5.67 13.73
C VAL A 8 3.29 5.62 13.31
N SER A 9 4.19 6.15 14.15
CA SER A 9 5.62 6.23 13.84
C SER A 9 6.25 4.85 13.69
N VAL A 10 5.97 3.93 14.62
CA VAL A 10 6.50 2.56 14.56
C VAL A 10 5.97 1.83 13.32
N GLY A 11 4.68 1.93 13.07
CA GLY A 11 4.07 1.37 11.87
C GLY A 11 4.68 1.94 10.59
N ALA A 12 4.86 3.25 10.53
CA ALA A 12 5.45 3.94 9.38
C ALA A 12 6.90 3.52 9.12
N VAL A 13 7.70 3.35 10.17
CA VAL A 13 9.08 2.84 10.03
C VAL A 13 9.08 1.47 9.35
N ILE A 14 8.22 0.57 9.80
CA ILE A 14 8.10 -0.77 9.23
C ILE A 14 7.62 -0.68 7.77
N GLY A 15 6.54 0.04 7.52
CA GLY A 15 5.94 0.15 6.19
C GLY A 15 6.86 0.79 5.17
N ALA A 16 7.53 1.89 5.53
CA ALA A 16 8.46 2.59 4.64
C ALA A 16 9.68 1.71 4.29
N ASN A 17 10.21 0.98 5.27
CA ASN A 17 11.33 0.07 5.03
C ASN A 17 10.94 -1.12 4.17
N LEU A 18 9.74 -1.68 4.36
CA LEU A 18 9.23 -2.75 3.50
C LEU A 18 9.09 -2.26 2.06
N ARG A 19 8.52 -1.08 1.85
CA ARG A 19 8.40 -0.50 0.51
C ARG A 19 9.75 -0.28 -0.13
N TRP A 20 10.70 0.25 0.60
CA TRP A 20 12.08 0.44 0.12
C TRP A 20 12.71 -0.90 -0.28
N ALA A 21 12.58 -1.93 0.57
CA ALA A 21 13.08 -3.26 0.28
C ALA A 21 12.45 -3.86 -0.99
N LEU A 22 11.14 -3.70 -1.17
CA LEU A 22 10.45 -4.14 -2.39
C LEU A 22 11.00 -3.42 -3.63
N SER A 23 11.27 -2.12 -3.52
CA SER A 23 11.84 -1.34 -4.61
C SER A 23 13.25 -1.80 -4.95
N LEU A 24 14.08 -2.07 -3.97
CA LEU A 24 15.44 -2.59 -4.19
C LEU A 24 15.41 -3.95 -4.87
N TRP A 25 14.51 -4.81 -4.43
CA TRP A 25 14.44 -6.17 -4.96
C TRP A 25 13.85 -6.22 -6.37
N LEU A 26 12.67 -5.60 -6.56
CA LEU A 26 11.90 -5.76 -7.79
C LEU A 26 12.28 -4.76 -8.88
N ASN A 27 12.61 -3.52 -8.52
CA ASN A 27 13.01 -2.52 -9.51
C ASN A 27 14.40 -2.81 -10.08
N ALA A 28 15.31 -3.34 -9.27
CA ALA A 28 16.65 -3.71 -9.73
C ALA A 28 16.63 -4.89 -10.71
N SER A 29 15.65 -5.79 -10.57
CA SER A 29 15.54 -6.98 -11.42
C SER A 29 14.88 -6.71 -12.77
N TYR A 30 14.06 -5.65 -12.86
CA TYR A 30 13.27 -5.33 -14.05
C TYR A 30 13.33 -3.83 -14.35
N HIS A 31 14.35 -3.41 -15.07
CA HIS A 31 14.63 -1.98 -15.30
C HIS A 31 13.54 -1.20 -16.05
N ALA A 32 12.69 -1.89 -16.82
CA ALA A 32 11.70 -1.21 -17.67
C ALA A 32 10.43 -0.80 -16.91
N VAL A 33 10.06 -1.52 -15.86
CA VAL A 33 8.82 -1.29 -15.10
C VAL A 33 9.13 -1.29 -13.61
N PRO A 34 8.70 -0.25 -12.86
CA PRO A 34 8.95 -0.19 -11.42
C PRO A 34 7.97 -1.09 -10.65
N TRP A 35 8.19 -2.39 -10.72
CA TRP A 35 7.33 -3.40 -10.11
C TRP A 35 7.23 -3.28 -8.59
N GLY A 36 8.30 -2.80 -7.94
CA GLY A 36 8.33 -2.63 -6.49
C GLY A 36 7.24 -1.70 -5.99
N THR A 37 7.05 -0.58 -6.65
CA THR A 37 6.01 0.40 -6.31
C THR A 37 4.61 -0.19 -6.51
N LEU A 38 4.40 -0.89 -7.62
CA LEU A 38 3.10 -1.51 -7.90
C LEU A 38 2.78 -2.60 -6.88
N VAL A 39 3.73 -3.49 -6.58
CA VAL A 39 3.53 -4.55 -5.59
C VAL A 39 3.28 -3.95 -4.20
N ALA A 40 4.00 -2.91 -3.82
CA ALA A 40 3.78 -2.23 -2.54
C ALA A 40 2.36 -1.65 -2.45
N ASN A 41 1.90 -0.97 -3.50
CA ASN A 41 0.57 -0.39 -3.51
C ASN A 41 -0.54 -1.44 -3.53
N LEU A 42 -0.40 -2.49 -4.34
CA LEU A 42 -1.40 -3.56 -4.42
C LEU A 42 -1.46 -4.39 -3.13
N SER A 43 -0.32 -4.78 -2.59
CA SER A 43 -0.27 -5.55 -1.34
C SER A 43 -0.76 -4.73 -0.15
N GLY A 44 -0.39 -3.45 -0.09
CA GLY A 44 -0.88 -2.52 0.92
C GLY A 44 -2.38 -2.28 0.80
N GLY A 45 -2.91 -2.19 -0.41
CA GLY A 45 -4.34 -2.10 -0.67
C GLY A 45 -5.10 -3.31 -0.14
N TRP A 46 -4.61 -4.52 -0.44
CA TRP A 46 -5.19 -5.75 0.08
C TRP A 46 -5.14 -5.79 1.61
N LEU A 47 -4.00 -5.44 2.18
CA LEU A 47 -3.81 -5.46 3.64
C LEU A 47 -4.75 -4.47 4.34
N VAL A 48 -4.93 -3.26 3.80
CA VAL A 48 -5.84 -2.29 4.42
C VAL A 48 -7.29 -2.76 4.37
N GLY A 49 -7.70 -3.44 3.29
CA GLY A 49 -9.03 -4.03 3.20
C GLY A 49 -9.25 -5.11 4.25
N LEU A 50 -8.26 -6.00 4.40
CA LEU A 50 -8.29 -7.05 5.43
C LEU A 50 -8.40 -6.45 6.84
N LEU A 51 -7.57 -5.44 7.13
CA LEU A 51 -7.52 -4.79 8.44
C LEU A 51 -8.79 -4.01 8.75
N ILE A 52 -9.40 -3.35 7.77
CA ILE A 52 -10.68 -2.66 7.96
C ILE A 52 -11.76 -3.67 8.37
N GLY A 53 -11.81 -4.81 7.70
CA GLY A 53 -12.73 -5.89 8.10
C GLY A 53 -12.51 -6.34 9.54
N PHE A 54 -11.25 -6.55 9.89
CA PHE A 54 -10.86 -6.98 11.24
C PHE A 54 -11.23 -5.94 12.30
N PHE A 55 -10.82 -4.68 12.12
CA PHE A 55 -11.02 -3.64 13.14
C PHE A 55 -12.48 -3.22 13.29
N THR A 56 -13.29 -3.35 12.25
CA THR A 56 -14.72 -3.08 12.34
C THR A 56 -15.41 -4.01 13.34
N GLN A 57 -14.86 -5.20 13.51
CA GLN A 57 -15.45 -6.22 14.39
C GLN A 57 -14.72 -6.37 15.73
N SER A 58 -13.57 -5.71 15.89
CA SER A 58 -12.73 -5.85 17.08
C SER A 58 -12.76 -4.57 17.93
N ASN A 59 -13.95 -4.24 18.45
CA ASN A 59 -14.16 -3.01 19.22
C ASN A 59 -13.41 -3.00 20.56
N ALA A 60 -12.93 -4.16 21.01
CA ALA A 60 -12.22 -4.28 22.29
C ALA A 60 -10.76 -3.84 22.22
N LEU A 61 -10.19 -3.69 21.03
CA LEU A 61 -8.81 -3.28 20.86
C LEU A 61 -8.63 -1.77 21.04
N ALA A 62 -7.50 -1.39 21.64
CA ALA A 62 -7.14 0.01 21.78
C ALA A 62 -7.02 0.67 20.39
N PRO A 63 -7.44 1.94 20.23
CA PRO A 63 -7.38 2.64 18.94
C PRO A 63 -5.99 2.73 18.35
N GLU A 64 -4.95 2.67 19.16
CA GLU A 64 -3.56 2.73 18.73
C GLU A 64 -3.17 1.57 17.83
N TRP A 65 -3.78 0.39 17.98
CA TRP A 65 -3.53 -0.75 17.09
C TRP A 65 -3.97 -0.47 15.66
N ARG A 66 -5.11 0.20 15.50
CA ARG A 66 -5.60 0.61 14.18
C ARG A 66 -4.67 1.66 13.56
N LEU A 67 -4.24 2.63 14.35
CA LEU A 67 -3.29 3.65 13.91
C LEU A 67 -1.95 3.04 13.49
N PHE A 68 -1.45 2.08 14.27
CA PHE A 68 -0.22 1.36 13.94
C PHE A 68 -0.33 0.61 12.60
N ALA A 69 -1.39 -0.20 12.45
CA ALA A 69 -1.51 -1.10 11.31
C ALA A 69 -1.97 -0.39 10.03
N ILE A 70 -2.95 0.50 10.12
CA ILE A 70 -3.53 1.15 8.94
C ILE A 70 -2.81 2.46 8.62
N THR A 71 -2.82 3.41 9.53
CA THR A 71 -2.24 4.73 9.29
C THR A 71 -0.72 4.65 9.13
N GLY A 72 -0.05 3.94 10.03
CA GLY A 72 1.40 3.80 10.03
C GLY A 72 1.88 2.80 8.99
N LEU A 73 1.61 1.52 9.21
CA LEU A 73 2.16 0.43 8.39
C LEU A 73 1.67 0.51 6.94
N CYS A 74 0.37 0.41 6.71
CA CYS A 74 -0.20 0.46 5.36
C CYS A 74 0.03 1.82 4.71
N GLY A 75 -0.12 2.91 5.46
CA GLY A 75 0.07 4.26 4.95
C GLY A 75 1.48 4.53 4.46
N ALA A 76 2.50 3.97 5.10
CA ALA A 76 3.89 4.11 4.69
C ALA A 76 4.35 3.04 3.69
N LEU A 77 3.72 1.86 3.71
CA LEU A 77 3.98 0.82 2.72
C LEU A 77 3.52 1.25 1.32
N THR A 78 2.34 1.89 1.23
CA THR A 78 1.81 2.41 -0.03
C THR A 78 2.35 3.81 -0.30
N THR A 79 2.34 4.21 -1.58
CA THR A 79 2.86 5.53 -1.95
C THR A 79 2.16 6.06 -3.20
N PHE A 80 1.59 7.24 -3.07
CA PHE A 80 1.11 7.99 -4.21
C PHE A 80 2.23 8.83 -4.85
N SER A 81 3.12 9.38 -4.04
CA SER A 81 4.17 10.28 -4.52
C SER A 81 5.18 9.57 -5.44
N THR A 82 5.64 8.38 -5.06
CA THR A 82 6.55 7.60 -5.91
C THR A 82 5.87 7.18 -7.20
N PHE A 83 4.65 6.68 -7.12
CA PHE A 83 3.83 6.36 -8.28
C PHE A 83 3.67 7.58 -9.20
N SER A 84 3.34 8.73 -8.65
CA SER A 84 3.18 9.98 -9.39
C SER A 84 4.46 10.37 -10.13
N LEU A 85 5.60 10.27 -9.46
CA LEU A 85 6.91 10.56 -10.04
C LEU A 85 7.24 9.60 -11.19
N GLU A 86 6.95 8.32 -11.02
CA GLU A 86 7.18 7.30 -12.06
C GLU A 86 6.31 7.57 -13.30
N MET A 87 5.04 7.90 -13.11
CA MET A 87 4.14 8.18 -14.23
C MET A 87 4.52 9.47 -14.95
N PHE A 88 4.90 10.50 -14.21
CA PHE A 88 5.42 11.74 -14.78
C PHE A 88 6.68 11.50 -15.61
N GLY A 89 7.61 10.69 -15.09
CA GLY A 89 8.81 10.30 -15.82
C GLY A 89 8.50 9.59 -17.13
N ALA A 90 7.55 8.67 -17.12
CA ALA A 90 7.11 7.96 -18.33
C ALA A 90 6.53 8.95 -19.36
N LEU A 91 5.73 9.91 -18.91
CA LEU A 91 5.18 10.95 -19.79
C LEU A 91 6.28 11.82 -20.39
N GLN A 92 7.28 12.20 -19.60
CA GLN A 92 8.42 13.00 -20.09
C GLN A 92 9.22 12.26 -21.17
N GLU A 93 9.31 10.93 -21.07
CA GLU A 93 9.99 10.10 -22.06
C GLU A 93 9.10 9.76 -23.27
N GLY A 94 7.88 10.27 -23.32
CA GLY A 94 6.93 9.98 -24.39
C GLY A 94 6.29 8.58 -24.33
N LYS A 95 6.43 7.90 -23.18
CA LYS A 95 5.87 6.55 -22.99
C LYS A 95 4.43 6.62 -22.49
N TRP A 96 3.54 7.13 -23.33
CA TRP A 96 2.14 7.40 -22.97
C TRP A 96 1.36 6.14 -22.61
N ALA A 97 1.56 5.05 -23.38
CA ALA A 97 0.87 3.78 -23.12
C ALA A 97 1.31 3.20 -21.76
N MET A 98 2.60 3.27 -21.44
CA MET A 98 3.12 2.81 -20.16
C MET A 98 2.55 3.63 -19.00
N ALA A 99 2.50 4.97 -19.16
CA ALA A 99 1.94 5.85 -18.14
C ALA A 99 0.45 5.55 -17.90
N LEU A 100 -0.34 5.44 -18.96
CA LEU A 100 -1.77 5.15 -18.86
C LEU A 100 -2.02 3.78 -18.21
N THR A 101 -1.30 2.76 -18.66
CA THR A 101 -1.39 1.41 -18.09
C THR A 101 -1.01 1.40 -16.61
N GLY A 102 0.06 2.12 -16.25
CA GLY A 102 0.49 2.25 -14.86
C GLY A 102 -0.54 2.94 -13.99
N ILE A 103 -1.15 4.02 -14.47
CA ILE A 103 -2.20 4.74 -13.75
C ILE A 103 -3.39 3.81 -13.49
N ILE A 104 -3.85 3.10 -14.51
CA ILE A 104 -4.96 2.16 -14.36
C ILE A 104 -4.59 1.04 -13.38
N ALA A 105 -3.39 0.45 -13.52
CA ALA A 105 -2.95 -0.63 -12.65
C ALA A 105 -2.88 -0.19 -11.18
N HIS A 106 -2.28 0.97 -10.90
CA HIS A 106 -2.16 1.46 -9.53
C HIS A 106 -3.51 1.86 -8.94
N VAL A 107 -4.32 2.63 -9.66
CA VAL A 107 -5.58 3.16 -9.12
C VAL A 107 -6.65 2.09 -9.05
N VAL A 108 -6.99 1.48 -10.19
CA VAL A 108 -8.04 0.46 -10.25
C VAL A 108 -7.58 -0.80 -9.52
N GLY A 109 -6.34 -1.21 -9.73
CA GLY A 109 -5.77 -2.39 -9.08
C GLY A 109 -5.78 -2.28 -7.56
N SER A 110 -5.39 -1.14 -7.01
CA SER A 110 -5.37 -0.93 -5.55
C SER A 110 -6.78 -0.95 -4.96
N ILE A 111 -7.76 -0.35 -5.61
CA ILE A 111 -9.15 -0.36 -5.16
C ILE A 111 -9.70 -1.79 -5.17
N LEU A 112 -9.44 -2.54 -6.25
CA LEU A 112 -9.84 -3.95 -6.34
C LEU A 112 -9.17 -4.80 -5.27
N MET A 113 -7.89 -4.56 -5.00
CA MET A 113 -7.16 -5.27 -3.95
C MET A 113 -7.72 -4.96 -2.55
N THR A 114 -8.14 -3.72 -2.31
CA THR A 114 -8.78 -3.35 -1.05
C THR A 114 -10.11 -4.09 -0.88
N ALA A 115 -10.91 -4.16 -1.92
CA ALA A 115 -12.15 -4.93 -1.91
C ALA A 115 -11.86 -6.43 -1.67
N LEU A 116 -10.86 -6.96 -2.35
CA LEU A 116 -10.45 -8.36 -2.19
C LEU A 116 -9.99 -8.65 -0.75
N GLY A 117 -9.22 -7.75 -0.15
CA GLY A 117 -8.77 -7.89 1.24
C GLY A 117 -9.94 -7.91 2.22
N PHE A 118 -10.90 -7.01 2.02
CA PHE A 118 -12.12 -6.97 2.83
C PHE A 118 -12.92 -8.28 2.71
N TYR A 119 -13.10 -8.79 1.49
CA TYR A 119 -13.78 -10.07 1.28
C TYR A 119 -12.98 -11.26 1.79
N THR A 120 -11.65 -11.21 1.73
CA THR A 120 -10.78 -12.25 2.31
C THR A 120 -11.06 -12.39 3.81
N PHE A 121 -11.16 -11.28 4.51
CA PHE A 121 -11.49 -11.31 5.94
C PHE A 121 -12.88 -11.91 6.17
N SER A 122 -13.86 -11.55 5.38
CA SER A 122 -15.22 -12.11 5.48
C SER A 122 -15.23 -13.63 5.33
N LEU A 123 -14.41 -14.16 4.41
CA LEU A 123 -14.30 -15.61 4.18
C LEU A 123 -13.60 -16.32 5.34
N ILE A 124 -12.55 -15.74 5.89
CA ILE A 124 -11.80 -16.29 7.03
C ILE A 124 -12.68 -16.32 8.27
N LYS A 125 -13.44 -15.27 8.47
CA LYS A 125 -14.33 -15.19 9.63
C LYS A 125 -15.44 -16.24 9.56
N GLY A 126 -15.83 -16.60 8.35
CA GLY A 126 -16.91 -17.58 8.14
C GLY A 126 -18.25 -17.01 8.45
#